data_de5b85ca8f95014b7e9dd66cf1bf872d
#
_entry.id   de5b85ca8f95014b7e9dd66cf1bf872d
#
_cell.length_a   1.000
_cell.length_b   1.000
_cell.length_c   1.000
_cell.angle_alpha   90.00
_cell.angle_beta   90.00
_cell.angle_gamma   90.00
#
_symmetry.space_group_name_H-M   'P 1'
#
loop_
_entity.id
_entity.type
_entity.pdbx_description
1 polymer ?
#
loop_
_entity_poly.entity_id
_entity_poly.type
_entity_poly.pdbx_seq_one_letter_code
_entity_poly.pdbx_strand_id
1 'polypeptide(L)' 'MTPRQKEVYMVIEEFWKRYGYGPSVDEVMYVMNAKGRGNIHRMMKRLVELGHCKSMPDKARTYRPKGVRMYL' A
#
# COMPACT_ATOMS: atom_id res chain seq x y z
N MET A 1 13.17 2.24 -5.28
CA MET A 1 12.62 1.68 -4.03
C MET A 1 13.63 0.78 -3.36
N THR A 2 13.67 0.80 -2.03
CA THR A 2 14.44 -0.21 -1.29
C THR A 2 13.77 -1.58 -1.46
N PRO A 3 14.49 -2.69 -1.19
CA PRO A 3 13.86 -4.02 -1.27
C PRO A 3 12.62 -4.16 -0.39
N ARG A 4 12.63 -3.58 0.81
CA ARG A 4 11.49 -3.67 1.72
C ARG A 4 10.31 -2.84 1.21
N GLN A 5 10.58 -1.65 0.69
CA GLN A 5 9.55 -0.82 0.07
C GLN A 5 8.93 -1.52 -1.13
N LYS A 6 9.75 -2.20 -1.92
CA LYS A 6 9.26 -2.96 -3.08
C LYS A 6 8.32 -4.09 -2.65
N GLU A 7 8.63 -4.78 -1.55
CA GLU A 7 7.73 -5.80 -1.02
C GLU A 7 6.37 -5.21 -0.65
N VAL A 8 6.36 -4.09 0.03
CA VAL A 8 5.12 -3.40 0.40
C VAL A 8 4.36 -2.97 -0.87
N TYR A 9 5.07 -2.41 -1.83
CA TYR A 9 4.47 -2.00 -3.11
C TYR A 9 3.80 -3.19 -3.82
N MET A 10 4.46 -4.34 -3.85
CA MET A 10 3.92 -5.54 -4.50
C MET A 10 2.67 -6.05 -3.80
N VAL A 11 2.60 -5.95 -2.49
CA VAL A 11 1.38 -6.30 -1.73
C VAL A 11 0.23 -5.38 -2.13
N ILE A 12 0.49 -4.08 -2.20
CA ILE A 12 -0.52 -3.10 -2.61
C ILE A 12 -1.02 -3.39 -4.02
N GLU A 13 -0.09 -3.63 -4.94
CA GLU A 13 -0.42 -3.92 -6.34
C GLU A 13 -1.26 -5.18 -6.46
N GLU A 14 -0.86 -6.26 -5.80
CA GLU A 14 -1.56 -7.53 -5.85
C GLU A 14 -2.96 -7.42 -5.24
N PHE A 15 -3.08 -6.66 -4.17
CA PHE A 15 -4.37 -6.43 -3.52
C PHE A 15 -5.35 -5.75 -4.48
N TRP A 16 -4.87 -4.74 -5.22
CA TRP A 16 -5.69 -4.06 -6.22
C TRP A 16 -6.11 -4.97 -7.37
N LYS A 17 -5.19 -5.81 -7.84
CA LYS A 17 -5.52 -6.77 -8.90
C LYS A 17 -6.59 -7.75 -8.46
N ARG A 18 -6.54 -8.16 -7.20
CA ARG A 18 -7.39 -9.21 -6.68
C ARG A 18 -8.76 -8.70 -6.21
N TYR A 19 -8.78 -7.56 -5.55
CA TYR A 19 -9.99 -7.06 -4.87
C TYR A 19 -10.53 -5.75 -5.42
N GLY A 20 -9.76 -5.00 -6.19
CA GLY A 20 -10.17 -3.71 -6.72
C GLY A 20 -10.16 -2.58 -5.70
N TYR A 21 -9.50 -2.77 -4.55
CA TYR A 21 -9.29 -1.73 -3.54
C TYR A 21 -7.96 -1.94 -2.85
N GLY A 22 -7.51 -0.93 -2.10
CA GLY A 22 -6.22 -0.98 -1.45
C GLY A 22 -6.25 -1.73 -0.11
N PRO A 23 -5.11 -2.27 0.33
CA PRO A 23 -5.02 -2.92 1.62
C PRO A 23 -4.95 -1.92 2.76
N SER A 24 -5.42 -2.33 3.94
CA SER A 24 -5.13 -1.61 5.18
C SER A 24 -3.70 -1.92 5.62
N VAL A 25 -3.19 -1.14 6.58
CA VAL A 25 -1.88 -1.41 7.17
C VAL A 25 -1.83 -2.81 7.79
N ASP A 26 -2.89 -3.19 8.48
CA ASP A 26 -2.95 -4.51 9.13
C ASP A 26 -2.94 -5.65 8.11
N GLU A 27 -3.60 -5.46 6.99
CA GLU A 27 -3.61 -6.45 5.91
C GLU A 27 -2.23 -6.61 5.29
N VAL A 28 -1.52 -5.50 5.07
CA VAL A 28 -0.15 -5.55 4.57
C VAL A 28 0.75 -6.30 5.56
N MET A 29 0.62 -5.99 6.86
CA MET A 29 1.37 -6.70 7.89
C MET A 29 1.12 -8.20 7.86
N TYR A 30 -0.13 -8.58 7.73
CA TYR A 30 -0.52 -10.00 7.69
C TYR A 30 0.13 -10.71 6.49
N VAL A 31 0.00 -10.13 5.30
CA VAL A 31 0.54 -10.73 4.07
C VAL A 31 2.06 -10.84 4.14
N MET A 32 2.74 -9.84 4.69
CA MET A 32 4.18 -9.82 4.80
C MET A 32 4.71 -10.60 6.01
N ASN A 33 3.82 -11.08 6.87
CA ASN A 33 4.20 -11.68 8.15
C ASN A 33 5.15 -10.76 8.93
N ALA A 34 4.81 -9.47 8.94
CA ALA A 34 5.64 -8.43 9.54
C ALA A 34 5.12 -8.04 10.90
N LYS A 35 6.03 -7.57 11.75
CA LYS A 35 5.71 -6.97 13.04
C LYS A 35 5.99 -5.47 12.96
N GLY A 36 5.37 -4.70 13.82
CA GLY A 36 5.60 -3.25 13.85
C GLY A 36 4.74 -2.49 12.86
N ARG A 37 3.48 -2.29 13.24
CA ARG A 37 2.49 -1.58 12.44
C ARG A 37 2.98 -0.19 12.01
N GLY A 38 3.67 0.52 12.91
CA GLY A 38 4.20 1.84 12.59
C GLY A 38 5.21 1.82 11.46
N ASN A 39 6.06 0.80 11.39
CA ASN A 39 7.04 0.68 10.33
C ASN A 39 6.37 0.45 8.97
N ILE A 40 5.37 -0.42 8.92
CA ILE A 40 4.63 -0.69 7.70
C ILE A 40 3.88 0.56 7.24
N HIS A 41 3.18 1.23 8.16
CA HIS A 41 2.48 2.47 7.84
C HIS A 41 3.43 3.53 7.27
N ARG A 42 4.60 3.67 7.88
CA ARG A 42 5.61 4.62 7.43
C ARG A 42 6.10 4.29 6.02
N MET A 43 6.32 3.01 5.73
CA MET A 43 6.72 2.59 4.37
C MET A 43 5.62 2.84 3.35
N MET A 44 4.37 2.60 3.68
CA MET A 44 3.25 2.89 2.80
C MET A 44 3.17 4.39 2.48
N LYS A 45 3.29 5.23 3.52
CA LYS A 45 3.32 6.68 3.34
C LYS A 45 4.52 7.11 2.49
N ARG A 46 5.68 6.50 2.72
CA ARG A 46 6.88 6.83 1.96
C ARG A 46 6.72 6.51 0.47
N LEU A 47 6.06 5.41 0.14
CA LEU A 47 5.77 5.09 -1.26
C LEU A 47 4.90 6.17 -1.92
N VAL A 48 3.97 6.76 -1.18
CA VAL A 48 3.17 7.88 -1.68
C VAL A 48 4.05 9.12 -1.88
N GLU A 49 4.89 9.44 -0.91
CA GLU A 49 5.79 10.60 -0.98
C GLU A 49 6.75 10.49 -2.17
N LEU A 50 7.25 9.28 -2.45
CA LEU A 50 8.16 9.04 -3.56
C LEU A 50 7.46 8.97 -4.92
N GLY A 51 6.14 9.01 -4.94
CA GLY A 51 5.36 9.01 -6.17
C GLY A 51 5.10 7.62 -6.76
N HIS A 52 5.40 6.55 -6.02
CA HIS A 52 5.14 5.20 -6.49
C HIS A 52 3.69 4.75 -6.24
N CYS A 53 3.05 5.31 -5.22
CA CYS A 53 1.67 5.01 -4.87
C CYS A 53 0.89 6.30 -4.68
N LYS A 54 -0.44 6.17 -4.67
CA LYS A 54 -1.36 7.25 -4.32
C LYS A 54 -2.30 6.76 -3.23
N SER A 55 -2.82 7.68 -2.46
CA SER A 55 -3.83 7.39 -1.46
C SER A 55 -4.73 8.60 -1.25
N MET A 56 -5.92 8.38 -0.69
CA MET A 56 -6.82 9.46 -0.26
C MET A 56 -6.78 9.48 1.27
N PRO A 57 -6.24 10.56 1.89
CA PRO A 57 -5.99 10.57 3.33
C PRO A 57 -7.22 10.33 4.20
N ASP A 58 -8.38 10.77 3.73
CA ASP A 58 -9.62 10.71 4.52
C ASP A 58 -10.42 9.42 4.29
N LYS A 59 -9.91 8.49 3.47
CA LYS A 59 -10.60 7.26 3.16
C LYS A 59 -9.70 6.06 3.33
N ALA A 60 -10.22 5.02 3.98
CA ALA A 60 -9.53 3.75 4.13
C ALA A 60 -9.45 3.02 2.79
N ARG A 61 -8.48 2.11 2.69
CA ARG A 61 -8.30 1.21 1.55
C ARG A 61 -8.11 1.92 0.22
N THR A 62 -7.42 3.06 0.25
CA THR A 62 -7.19 3.87 -0.94
C THR A 62 -5.75 3.85 -1.44
N TYR A 63 -4.83 3.17 -0.76
CA TYR A 63 -3.47 2.98 -1.26
C TYR A 63 -3.52 2.19 -2.56
N ARG A 64 -2.91 2.73 -3.62
CA ARG A 64 -2.91 2.11 -4.93
C ARG A 64 -1.62 2.44 -5.68
N PRO A 65 -1.18 1.57 -6.62
CA PRO A 65 -0.05 1.91 -7.47
C PRO A 65 -0.36 3.15 -8.31
N LYS A 66 0.68 3.91 -8.64
CA LYS A 66 0.56 5.04 -9.55
C LYS A 66 0.01 4.56 -10.89
N GLY A 67 -0.98 5.24 -11.42
CA GLY A 67 -1.59 4.89 -12.70
C GLY A 67 -2.83 4.01 -12.61
N VAL A 68 -3.09 3.42 -11.44
CA VAL A 68 -4.34 2.69 -11.21
C VAL A 68 -5.44 3.69 -10.90
N ARG A 69 -6.55 3.62 -11.62
CA ARG A 69 -7.69 4.50 -11.38
C ARG A 69 -8.57 3.93 -10.27
N MET A 70 -9.04 4.82 -9.41
CA MET A 70 -10.09 4.47 -8.47
C MET A 70 -11.43 4.72 -9.11
N TYR A 71 -12.25 3.68 -9.14
CA TYR A 71 -13.65 3.81 -9.53
C TYR A 71 -14.45 4.04 -8.27
N LEU A 72 -15.07 5.19 -8.18
CA LEU A 72 -15.94 5.55 -7.07
C LEU A 72 -17.39 5.33 -7.44
#